data_2a58b9954bdb7f39793dc6f6a81573f4
#
_entry.id   2a58b9954bdb7f39793dc6f6a81573f4
#
_cell.length_a   1.000
_cell.length_b   1.000
_cell.length_c   1.000
_cell.angle_alpha   90.00
_cell.angle_beta   90.00
_cell.angle_gamma   90.00
#
_symmetry.space_group_name_H-M   'P 1'
#
loop_
_entity.id
_entity.type
_entity.pdbx_description
1 polymer ?
#
loop_
_entity_poly.entity_id
_entity_poly.type
_entity_poly.pdbx_seq_one_letter_code
_entity_poly.pdbx_strand_id
1 'polypeptide(L)'
;MGPAQASTLGIELGVHKPSLVLLHGWGYDSSCWPKSMLQQLSAHYALILLDLPGHGQDATSLNQGNSIEHLDEWIAITKRRLPQHYHLMGWSLGAQIAIRMAHNDSRIQGLLLMAVNPKFITCDNWSAAMLPDLLRRFEQGYQDLARKTLRRFASLQAQGSANPKLLAARMIELMPVQAEKILGLKLLQALDERLHLSQLSQPCFLELAEDDGLVPWAWVNQLQLPSNIQLNSVLGGHGYVLEQESIGTKMLEFLQLGCNSDA
;
A
#
# COMPACT_ATOMS: atom_id res chain seq x y z
N MET A 1 60.92 -27.24 -0.63
CA MET A 1 59.44 -27.31 -0.58
C MET A 1 59.01 -26.43 0.59
N GLY A 2 58.58 -25.20 0.29
CA GLY A 2 58.08 -24.25 1.28
C GLY A 2 56.58 -24.40 1.47
N PRO A 3 56.03 -24.09 2.64
CA PRO A 3 54.60 -24.24 2.89
C PRO A 3 53.78 -23.13 2.21
N ALA A 4 52.69 -23.54 1.58
CA ALA A 4 51.72 -22.67 0.92
C ALA A 4 51.08 -21.74 1.96
N GLN A 5 51.14 -20.44 1.69
CA GLN A 5 50.39 -19.42 2.39
C GLN A 5 48.88 -19.54 2.03
N ALA A 6 48.08 -19.89 3.02
CA ALA A 6 46.62 -19.79 2.94
C ALA A 6 46.24 -18.31 2.98
N SER A 7 45.74 -17.76 1.88
CA SER A 7 45.12 -16.44 1.81
C SER A 7 43.77 -16.50 2.53
N THR A 8 43.70 -15.85 3.68
CA THR A 8 42.44 -15.59 4.39
C THR A 8 41.61 -14.62 3.53
N LEU A 9 40.64 -15.12 2.81
CA LEU A 9 39.59 -14.30 2.19
C LEU A 9 38.80 -13.65 3.35
N GLY A 10 39.02 -12.35 3.55
CA GLY A 10 38.17 -11.53 4.40
C GLY A 10 36.80 -11.50 3.82
N ILE A 11 35.85 -12.19 4.47
CA ILE A 11 34.41 -11.99 4.20
C ILE A 11 34.11 -10.62 4.80
N GLU A 12 34.05 -9.58 3.96
CA GLU A 12 33.36 -8.35 4.33
C GLU A 12 31.89 -8.74 4.56
N LEU A 13 31.47 -8.76 5.81
CA LEU A 13 30.07 -8.80 6.22
C LEU A 13 29.45 -7.48 5.75
N GLY A 14 29.03 -7.42 4.49
CA GLY A 14 28.22 -6.32 3.98
C GLY A 14 26.98 -6.22 4.86
N VAL A 15 26.74 -5.06 5.45
CA VAL A 15 25.52 -4.78 6.20
C VAL A 15 24.36 -4.97 5.25
N HIS A 16 23.66 -6.10 5.34
CA HIS A 16 22.46 -6.36 4.56
C HIS A 16 21.38 -5.36 4.99
N LYS A 17 20.96 -4.49 4.06
CA LYS A 17 19.86 -3.57 4.31
C LYS A 17 18.59 -4.36 4.65
N PRO A 18 17.81 -3.94 5.68
CA PRO A 18 16.50 -4.53 5.93
C PRO A 18 15.60 -4.39 4.69
N SER A 19 14.66 -5.29 4.52
CA SER A 19 13.77 -5.28 3.36
C SER A 19 12.53 -4.44 3.63
N LEU A 20 12.08 -3.67 2.61
CA LEU A 20 10.83 -2.93 2.60
C LEU A 20 10.02 -3.33 1.37
N VAL A 21 8.84 -3.91 1.60
CA VAL A 21 7.89 -4.34 0.57
C VAL A 21 6.87 -3.24 0.36
N LEU A 22 6.61 -2.86 -0.90
CA LEU A 22 5.68 -1.79 -1.27
C LEU A 22 4.51 -2.33 -2.08
N LEU A 23 3.28 -2.02 -1.65
CA LEU A 23 2.00 -2.38 -2.27
C LEU A 23 1.27 -1.12 -2.73
N HIS A 24 1.10 -0.97 -4.05
CA HIS A 24 0.47 0.21 -4.67
C HIS A 24 -1.06 0.26 -4.49
N GLY A 25 -1.69 1.40 -4.83
CA GLY A 25 -3.14 1.57 -4.83
C GLY A 25 -3.83 0.98 -6.07
N TRP A 26 -5.16 0.85 -6.02
CA TRP A 26 -5.95 0.42 -7.17
C TRP A 26 -5.71 1.31 -8.40
N GLY A 27 -5.63 0.68 -9.55
CA GLY A 27 -5.46 1.37 -10.83
C GLY A 27 -4.00 1.54 -11.26
N TYR A 28 -3.06 1.42 -10.36
CA TYR A 28 -1.62 1.55 -10.60
C TYR A 28 -0.93 0.20 -10.79
N ASP A 29 0.38 0.22 -10.83
CA ASP A 29 1.27 -0.93 -10.73
C ASP A 29 2.53 -0.53 -9.94
N SER A 30 3.46 -1.45 -9.79
CA SER A 30 4.70 -1.26 -9.01
C SER A 30 5.60 -0.14 -9.52
N SER A 31 5.40 0.37 -10.74
CA SER A 31 6.15 1.50 -11.31
C SER A 31 5.64 2.88 -10.87
N CYS A 32 4.50 2.95 -10.16
CA CYS A 32 3.86 4.24 -9.82
C CYS A 32 4.64 5.09 -8.82
N TRP A 33 5.52 4.49 -8.04
CA TRP A 33 6.20 5.14 -6.93
C TRP A 33 7.14 6.27 -7.40
N PRO A 34 7.12 7.44 -6.72
CA PRO A 34 8.02 8.55 -7.06
C PRO A 34 9.49 8.13 -6.98
N LYS A 35 10.26 8.44 -8.02
CA LYS A 35 11.69 8.10 -8.06
C LYS A 35 12.48 8.69 -6.89
N SER A 36 12.17 9.93 -6.49
CA SER A 36 12.77 10.61 -5.33
C SER A 36 12.53 9.81 -4.04
N MET A 37 11.31 9.34 -3.80
CA MET A 37 10.97 8.50 -2.67
C MET A 37 11.74 7.17 -2.69
N LEU A 38 11.75 6.48 -3.85
CA LEU A 38 12.49 5.23 -3.99
C LEU A 38 13.99 5.40 -3.77
N GLN A 39 14.59 6.51 -4.23
CA GLN A 39 15.99 6.83 -3.99
C GLN A 39 16.29 7.02 -2.50
N GLN A 40 15.46 7.77 -1.78
CA GLN A 40 15.59 7.98 -0.34
C GLN A 40 15.47 6.65 0.42
N LEU A 41 14.44 5.86 0.15
CA LEU A 41 14.22 4.58 0.82
C LEU A 41 15.31 3.55 0.49
N SER A 42 15.77 3.48 -0.77
CA SER A 42 16.80 2.52 -1.20
C SER A 42 18.19 2.81 -0.61
N ALA A 43 18.42 4.02 -0.10
CA ALA A 43 19.64 4.31 0.65
C ALA A 43 19.73 3.45 1.94
N HIS A 44 18.59 3.08 2.53
CA HIS A 44 18.51 2.40 3.84
C HIS A 44 17.89 0.99 3.74
N TYR A 45 17.06 0.71 2.75
CA TYR A 45 16.31 -0.54 2.61
C TYR A 45 16.54 -1.22 1.26
N ALA A 46 16.48 -2.54 1.24
CA ALA A 46 16.31 -3.32 0.02
C ALA A 46 14.81 -3.28 -0.35
N LEU A 47 14.47 -2.61 -1.47
CA LEU A 47 13.07 -2.39 -1.87
C LEU A 47 12.55 -3.57 -2.69
N ILE A 48 11.35 -4.04 -2.36
CA ILE A 48 10.60 -5.07 -3.09
C ILE A 48 9.27 -4.45 -3.51
N LEU A 49 9.14 -4.15 -4.80
CA LEU A 49 7.93 -3.53 -5.36
C LEU A 49 7.05 -4.65 -5.92
N LEU A 50 5.82 -4.78 -5.42
CA LEU A 50 4.90 -5.83 -5.83
C LEU A 50 3.75 -5.25 -6.65
N ASP A 51 3.39 -5.95 -7.71
CA ASP A 51 2.12 -5.73 -8.40
C ASP A 51 1.01 -6.47 -7.65
N LEU A 52 -0.12 -5.78 -7.41
CA LEU A 52 -1.29 -6.37 -6.78
C LEU A 52 -2.02 -7.33 -7.75
N PRO A 53 -2.82 -8.29 -7.24
CA PRO A 53 -3.61 -9.17 -8.10
C PRO A 53 -4.38 -8.40 -9.18
N GLY A 54 -4.22 -8.80 -10.44
CA GLY A 54 -4.83 -8.16 -11.60
C GLY A 54 -4.23 -6.81 -12.00
N HIS A 55 -3.05 -6.45 -11.52
CA HIS A 55 -2.36 -5.21 -11.88
C HIS A 55 -0.94 -5.49 -12.38
N GLY A 56 -0.43 -4.59 -13.24
CA GLY A 56 0.95 -4.64 -13.71
C GLY A 56 1.29 -5.95 -14.42
N GLN A 57 2.29 -6.66 -13.91
CA GLN A 57 2.74 -7.97 -14.40
C GLN A 57 2.03 -9.14 -13.71
N ASP A 58 1.22 -8.89 -12.68
CA ASP A 58 0.42 -9.94 -12.06
C ASP A 58 -0.78 -10.26 -12.93
N ALA A 59 -0.72 -11.42 -13.59
CA ALA A 59 -1.75 -11.92 -14.50
C ALA A 59 -2.91 -12.64 -13.78
N THR A 60 -3.04 -12.48 -12.46
CA THR A 60 -4.14 -13.08 -11.70
C THR A 60 -5.47 -12.59 -12.24
N SER A 61 -6.15 -13.42 -13.00
CA SER A 61 -7.47 -13.13 -13.55
C SER A 61 -8.55 -13.71 -12.63
N LEU A 62 -9.73 -13.08 -12.63
CA LEU A 62 -10.93 -13.65 -12.02
C LEU A 62 -11.38 -14.86 -12.81
N ASN A 63 -10.78 -16.00 -12.56
CA ASN A 63 -11.46 -17.28 -12.83
C ASN A 63 -12.57 -17.40 -11.78
N GLN A 64 -13.78 -17.79 -12.19
CA GLN A 64 -14.99 -17.88 -11.38
C GLN A 64 -14.71 -18.32 -9.93
N GLY A 65 -14.75 -17.38 -8.98
CA GLY A 65 -14.44 -17.64 -7.58
C GLY A 65 -14.61 -16.40 -6.68
N ASN A 66 -14.42 -16.59 -5.38
CA ASN A 66 -14.46 -15.54 -4.38
C ASN A 66 -13.18 -14.68 -4.46
N SER A 67 -13.31 -13.38 -4.61
CA SER A 67 -12.17 -12.45 -4.70
C SER A 67 -11.26 -12.48 -3.46
N ILE A 68 -11.82 -12.77 -2.29
CA ILE A 68 -11.05 -12.90 -1.03
C ILE A 68 -10.20 -14.17 -1.04
N GLU A 69 -10.73 -15.30 -1.49
CA GLU A 69 -9.98 -16.56 -1.58
C GLU A 69 -8.79 -16.42 -2.54
N HIS A 70 -8.99 -15.78 -3.69
CA HIS A 70 -7.89 -15.49 -4.62
C HIS A 70 -6.83 -14.55 -4.01
N LEU A 71 -7.26 -13.55 -3.23
CA LEU A 71 -6.32 -12.69 -2.51
C LEU A 71 -5.52 -13.47 -1.47
N ASP A 72 -6.17 -14.34 -0.69
CA ASP A 72 -5.51 -15.14 0.34
C ASP A 72 -4.51 -16.13 -0.27
N GLU A 73 -4.84 -16.72 -1.42
CA GLU A 73 -3.90 -17.56 -2.17
C GLU A 73 -2.70 -16.73 -2.68
N TRP A 74 -2.95 -15.56 -3.27
CA TRP A 74 -1.90 -14.64 -3.72
C TRP A 74 -0.99 -14.24 -2.54
N ILE A 75 -1.56 -13.89 -1.39
CA ILE A 75 -0.83 -13.57 -0.16
C ILE A 75 0.05 -14.75 0.26
N ALA A 76 -0.50 -15.95 0.29
CA ALA A 76 0.23 -17.15 0.70
C ALA A 76 1.41 -17.48 -0.24
N ILE A 77 1.24 -17.30 -1.54
CA ILE A 77 2.30 -17.48 -2.54
C ILE A 77 3.36 -16.40 -2.40
N THR A 78 2.94 -15.14 -2.27
CA THR A 78 3.82 -13.97 -2.14
C THR A 78 4.67 -14.08 -0.88
N LYS A 79 4.07 -14.38 0.26
CA LYS A 79 4.77 -14.53 1.54
C LYS A 79 5.89 -15.59 1.50
N ARG A 80 5.75 -16.65 0.72
CA ARG A 80 6.81 -17.67 0.56
C ARG A 80 8.06 -17.15 -0.14
N ARG A 81 7.93 -16.08 -0.93
CA ARG A 81 9.03 -15.46 -1.70
C ARG A 81 9.65 -14.27 -0.98
N LEU A 82 9.01 -13.77 0.07
CA LEU A 82 9.50 -12.63 0.85
C LEU A 82 10.56 -13.05 1.87
N PRO A 83 11.45 -12.13 2.26
CA PRO A 83 12.46 -12.37 3.29
C PRO A 83 11.86 -12.81 4.62
N GLN A 84 12.72 -13.37 5.51
CA GLN A 84 12.32 -13.81 6.85
C GLN A 84 11.84 -12.64 7.72
N HIS A 85 12.43 -11.44 7.55
CA HIS A 85 12.03 -10.21 8.23
C HIS A 85 11.95 -9.09 7.21
N TYR A 86 10.87 -8.30 7.27
CA TYR A 86 10.67 -7.18 6.37
C TYR A 86 9.69 -6.16 6.95
N HIS A 87 9.79 -4.92 6.50
CA HIS A 87 8.77 -3.90 6.68
C HIS A 87 7.79 -3.92 5.50
N LEU A 88 6.57 -3.49 5.73
CA LEU A 88 5.52 -3.51 4.73
C LEU A 88 4.87 -2.13 4.60
N MET A 89 4.85 -1.61 3.39
CA MET A 89 4.19 -0.35 3.06
C MET A 89 3.04 -0.61 2.11
N GLY A 90 1.88 -0.02 2.38
CA GLY A 90 0.74 -0.06 1.48
C GLY A 90 0.09 1.30 1.29
N TRP A 91 -0.41 1.54 0.08
CA TRP A 91 -1.21 2.71 -0.26
C TRP A 91 -2.61 2.28 -0.70
N SER A 92 -3.67 2.85 -0.08
CA SER A 92 -5.07 2.62 -0.45
C SER A 92 -5.44 1.12 -0.42
N LEU A 93 -5.83 0.49 -1.54
CA LEU A 93 -6.05 -0.96 -1.63
C LEU A 93 -4.82 -1.75 -1.16
N GLY A 94 -3.62 -1.32 -1.54
CA GLY A 94 -2.39 -1.94 -1.07
C GLY A 94 -2.23 -1.90 0.45
N ALA A 95 -2.74 -0.86 1.10
CA ALA A 95 -2.73 -0.77 2.55
C ALA A 95 -3.76 -1.70 3.22
N GLN A 96 -4.95 -1.91 2.62
CA GLN A 96 -5.88 -2.95 3.08
C GLN A 96 -5.24 -4.34 2.99
N ILE A 97 -4.58 -4.63 1.87
CA ILE A 97 -3.85 -5.89 1.68
C ILE A 97 -2.68 -6.01 2.67
N ALA A 98 -1.97 -4.91 2.96
CA ALA A 98 -0.90 -4.89 3.96
C ALA A 98 -1.42 -5.22 5.36
N ILE A 99 -2.56 -4.67 5.77
CA ILE A 99 -3.22 -5.01 7.05
C ILE A 99 -3.52 -6.52 7.11
N ARG A 100 -4.11 -7.07 6.05
CA ARG A 100 -4.43 -8.50 5.96
C ARG A 100 -3.17 -9.36 5.99
N MET A 101 -2.12 -8.97 5.29
CA MET A 101 -0.83 -9.66 5.32
C MET A 101 -0.18 -9.64 6.71
N ALA A 102 -0.32 -8.54 7.45
CA ALA A 102 0.30 -8.38 8.76
C ALA A 102 -0.41 -9.16 9.87
N HIS A 103 -1.67 -9.49 9.67
CA HIS A 103 -2.41 -10.28 10.65
C HIS A 103 -1.72 -11.62 10.90
N ASN A 104 -1.33 -11.86 12.17
CA ASN A 104 -0.63 -13.08 12.62
C ASN A 104 0.67 -13.42 11.86
N ASP A 105 1.40 -12.43 11.33
CA ASP A 105 2.71 -12.63 10.69
C ASP A 105 3.83 -11.86 11.41
N SER A 106 4.54 -12.55 12.30
CA SER A 106 5.64 -12.01 13.08
C SER A 106 6.90 -11.64 12.25
N ARG A 107 6.96 -12.01 10.97
CA ARG A 107 8.05 -11.61 10.07
C ARG A 107 7.98 -10.13 9.68
N ILE A 108 6.79 -9.52 9.79
CA ILE A 108 6.59 -8.10 9.50
C ILE A 108 6.99 -7.29 10.72
N GLN A 109 8.06 -6.51 10.59
CA GLN A 109 8.69 -5.75 11.65
C GLN A 109 8.05 -4.37 11.87
N GLY A 110 7.31 -3.88 10.90
CA GLY A 110 6.59 -2.61 10.97
C GLY A 110 5.78 -2.34 9.71
N LEU A 111 4.71 -1.53 9.85
CA LEU A 111 3.80 -1.17 8.78
C LEU A 111 3.79 0.34 8.53
N LEU A 112 3.68 0.70 7.25
CA LEU A 112 3.42 2.05 6.76
C LEU A 112 2.12 1.99 5.95
N LEU A 113 1.03 2.49 6.53
CA LEU A 113 -0.31 2.46 5.94
C LEU A 113 -0.72 3.85 5.50
N MET A 114 -0.99 4.04 4.21
CA MET A 114 -1.21 5.34 3.60
C MET A 114 -2.56 5.41 2.91
N ALA A 115 -3.32 6.49 3.19
CA ALA A 115 -4.61 6.76 2.57
C ALA A 115 -5.54 5.52 2.60
N VAL A 116 -5.66 4.83 3.73
CA VAL A 116 -6.43 3.61 3.89
C VAL A 116 -7.72 3.83 4.67
N ASN A 117 -8.79 3.20 4.22
CA ASN A 117 -9.97 2.90 5.03
C ASN A 117 -10.02 1.37 5.19
N PRO A 118 -10.00 0.82 6.41
CA PRO A 118 -9.97 -0.63 6.62
C PRO A 118 -11.19 -1.36 6.06
N LYS A 119 -12.30 -0.64 5.83
CA LYS A 119 -13.45 -1.10 5.06
C LYS A 119 -13.90 0.01 4.11
N PHE A 120 -13.65 -0.19 2.82
CA PHE A 120 -13.79 0.86 1.81
C PHE A 120 -15.24 1.27 1.53
N ILE A 121 -16.23 0.38 1.76
CA ILE A 121 -17.65 0.65 1.54
C ILE A 121 -18.44 0.70 2.85
N THR A 122 -19.49 1.53 2.87
CA THR A 122 -20.39 1.67 4.01
C THR A 122 -21.19 0.40 4.29
N CYS A 123 -21.51 0.19 5.58
CA CYS A 123 -22.50 -0.76 6.06
C CYS A 123 -23.13 -0.20 7.34
N ASP A 124 -24.10 -0.92 7.95
CA ASP A 124 -24.88 -0.44 9.11
C ASP A 124 -24.05 0.11 10.26
N ASN A 125 -22.88 -0.49 10.53
CA ASN A 125 -21.98 -0.08 11.60
C ASN A 125 -20.69 0.60 11.07
N TRP A 126 -20.69 1.10 9.83
CA TRP A 126 -19.54 1.75 9.19
C TRP A 126 -20.00 2.79 8.20
N SER A 127 -20.18 4.04 8.64
CA SER A 127 -20.75 5.13 7.84
C SER A 127 -19.72 6.01 7.14
N ALA A 128 -18.48 6.10 7.66
CA ALA A 128 -17.43 6.92 7.10
C ALA A 128 -16.63 6.15 6.02
N ALA A 129 -17.30 5.83 4.92
CA ALA A 129 -16.74 5.10 3.78
C ALA A 129 -17.51 5.44 2.50
N MET A 130 -17.11 4.89 1.37
CA MET A 130 -17.78 5.07 0.09
C MET A 130 -19.13 4.32 0.06
N LEU A 131 -20.15 4.93 -0.53
CA LEU A 131 -21.43 4.23 -0.75
C LEU A 131 -21.26 3.08 -1.75
N PRO A 132 -21.83 1.89 -1.50
CA PRO A 132 -21.69 0.72 -2.38
C PRO A 132 -22.15 1.01 -3.82
N ASP A 133 -23.20 1.84 -3.99
CA ASP A 133 -23.71 2.21 -5.31
C ASP A 133 -22.73 3.06 -6.12
N LEU A 134 -21.93 3.89 -5.46
CA LEU A 134 -20.89 4.69 -6.13
C LEU A 134 -19.80 3.78 -6.66
N LEU A 135 -19.36 2.80 -5.86
CA LEU A 135 -18.35 1.84 -6.31
C LEU A 135 -18.86 0.97 -7.46
N ARG A 136 -20.11 0.50 -7.40
CA ARG A 136 -20.74 -0.27 -8.50
C ARG A 136 -20.83 0.54 -9.80
N ARG A 137 -21.24 1.81 -9.73
CA ARG A 137 -21.26 2.72 -10.90
C ARG A 137 -19.86 2.96 -11.45
N PHE A 138 -18.88 3.05 -10.58
CA PHE A 138 -17.47 3.18 -10.98
C PHE A 138 -16.98 1.93 -11.70
N GLU A 139 -17.26 0.73 -11.17
CA GLU A 139 -16.94 -0.56 -11.79
C GLU A 139 -17.56 -0.67 -13.18
N GLN A 140 -18.89 -0.38 -13.31
CA GLN A 140 -19.58 -0.38 -14.59
C GLN A 140 -18.94 0.62 -15.56
N GLY A 141 -18.68 1.84 -15.09
CA GLY A 141 -18.03 2.86 -15.91
C GLY A 141 -16.61 2.45 -16.36
N TYR A 142 -15.88 1.66 -15.55
CA TYR A 142 -14.58 1.14 -15.94
C TYR A 142 -14.71 0.06 -17.02
N GLN A 143 -15.70 -0.83 -16.92
CA GLN A 143 -15.98 -1.83 -17.95
C GLN A 143 -16.40 -1.21 -19.29
N ASP A 144 -17.24 -0.19 -19.26
CA ASP A 144 -17.79 0.46 -20.45
C ASP A 144 -16.79 1.43 -21.12
N LEU A 145 -16.14 2.28 -20.32
CA LEU A 145 -15.32 3.40 -20.76
C LEU A 145 -14.09 3.61 -19.86
N ALA A 146 -13.23 2.59 -19.75
CA ALA A 146 -12.09 2.56 -18.82
C ALA A 146 -11.27 3.85 -18.79
N ARG A 147 -10.82 4.36 -19.96
CA ARG A 147 -10.00 5.59 -20.02
C ARG A 147 -10.71 6.82 -19.46
N LYS A 148 -12.04 6.96 -19.72
CA LYS A 148 -12.83 8.07 -19.19
C LYS A 148 -13.00 7.96 -17.69
N THR A 149 -13.20 6.76 -17.18
CA THR A 149 -13.35 6.46 -15.75
C THR A 149 -12.04 6.71 -15.02
N LEU A 150 -10.90 6.27 -15.54
CA LEU A 150 -9.58 6.56 -14.97
C LEU A 150 -9.27 8.06 -14.91
N ARG A 151 -9.64 8.84 -15.94
CA ARG A 151 -9.48 10.32 -15.91
C ARG A 151 -10.28 10.95 -14.76
N ARG A 152 -11.52 10.53 -14.56
CA ARG A 152 -12.36 11.01 -13.45
C ARG A 152 -11.78 10.61 -12.10
N PHE A 153 -11.29 9.39 -12.01
CA PHE A 153 -10.64 8.86 -10.81
C PHE A 153 -9.37 9.63 -10.47
N ALA A 154 -8.51 9.90 -11.45
CA ALA A 154 -7.32 10.74 -11.26
C ALA A 154 -7.68 12.14 -10.76
N SER A 155 -8.72 12.75 -11.34
CA SER A 155 -9.19 14.07 -10.89
C SER A 155 -9.70 14.05 -9.45
N LEU A 156 -10.40 12.97 -9.05
CA LEU A 156 -10.90 12.81 -7.69
C LEU A 156 -9.75 12.61 -6.68
N GLN A 157 -8.77 11.77 -7.01
CA GLN A 157 -7.59 11.55 -6.17
C GLN A 157 -6.72 12.80 -5.98
N ALA A 158 -6.70 13.67 -6.99
CA ALA A 158 -5.90 14.89 -6.99
C ALA A 158 -6.59 16.07 -6.27
N GLN A 159 -7.86 15.94 -5.85
CA GLN A 159 -8.53 16.97 -5.04
C GLN A 159 -7.76 17.17 -3.72
N GLY A 160 -7.65 18.42 -3.27
CA GLY A 160 -6.87 18.78 -2.09
C GLY A 160 -5.36 18.95 -2.34
N SER A 161 -4.85 18.59 -3.53
CA SER A 161 -3.46 18.81 -3.92
C SER A 161 -3.17 20.29 -4.17
N ALA A 162 -1.90 20.70 -3.99
CA ALA A 162 -1.45 22.04 -4.35
C ALA A 162 -1.60 22.34 -5.85
N ASN A 163 -1.46 21.33 -6.72
CA ASN A 163 -1.69 21.43 -8.15
C ASN A 163 -2.51 20.25 -8.70
N PRO A 164 -3.84 20.25 -8.49
CA PRO A 164 -4.69 19.11 -8.85
C PRO A 164 -4.65 18.71 -10.32
N LYS A 165 -4.52 19.70 -11.23
CA LYS A 165 -4.45 19.41 -12.68
C LYS A 165 -3.17 18.68 -13.06
N LEU A 166 -2.03 19.10 -12.52
CA LEU A 166 -0.73 18.49 -12.78
C LEU A 166 -0.68 17.08 -12.19
N LEU A 167 -1.12 16.92 -10.95
CA LEU A 167 -1.17 15.62 -10.29
C LEU A 167 -2.10 14.65 -11.03
N ALA A 168 -3.31 15.08 -11.41
CA ALA A 168 -4.23 14.25 -12.19
C ALA A 168 -3.64 13.81 -13.54
N ALA A 169 -2.96 14.71 -14.26
CA ALA A 169 -2.30 14.37 -15.52
C ALA A 169 -1.23 13.28 -15.32
N ARG A 170 -0.36 13.43 -14.32
CA ARG A 170 0.63 12.43 -13.93
C ARG A 170 0.00 11.09 -13.55
N MET A 171 -1.07 11.11 -12.77
CA MET A 171 -1.77 9.90 -12.37
C MET A 171 -2.35 9.12 -13.55
N ILE A 172 -2.89 9.82 -14.57
CA ILE A 172 -3.43 9.20 -15.77
C ILE A 172 -2.33 8.43 -16.52
N GLU A 173 -1.11 8.98 -16.59
CA GLU A 173 0.05 8.32 -17.21
C GLU A 173 0.48 7.06 -16.45
N LEU A 174 0.31 7.05 -15.13
CA LEU A 174 0.68 5.94 -14.24
C LEU A 174 -0.41 4.87 -14.14
N MET A 175 -1.60 5.07 -14.74
CA MET A 175 -2.72 4.14 -14.67
C MET A 175 -3.02 3.48 -16.02
N PRO A 176 -2.31 2.41 -16.42
CA PRO A 176 -2.62 1.69 -17.65
C PRO A 176 -4.01 1.04 -17.58
N VAL A 177 -4.70 0.95 -18.72
CA VAL A 177 -5.97 0.23 -18.82
C VAL A 177 -5.69 -1.27 -18.88
N GLN A 178 -6.24 -2.03 -17.94
CA GLN A 178 -6.14 -3.49 -17.87
C GLN A 178 -7.49 -4.04 -17.38
N ALA A 179 -8.04 -5.04 -18.07
CA ALA A 179 -9.35 -5.61 -17.73
C ALA A 179 -9.34 -6.29 -16.35
N GLU A 180 -8.22 -6.88 -15.98
CA GLU A 180 -7.99 -7.62 -14.74
C GLU A 180 -8.11 -6.75 -13.48
N LYS A 181 -7.99 -5.42 -13.60
CA LYS A 181 -8.17 -4.46 -12.49
C LYS A 181 -9.56 -4.47 -11.86
N ILE A 182 -10.54 -5.07 -12.53
CA ILE A 182 -11.87 -5.34 -11.95
C ILE A 182 -11.74 -6.20 -10.68
N LEU A 183 -10.77 -7.10 -10.59
CA LEU A 183 -10.49 -7.85 -9.37
C LEU A 183 -10.24 -6.90 -8.18
N GLY A 184 -9.42 -5.88 -8.36
CA GLY A 184 -9.15 -4.91 -7.30
C GLY A 184 -10.39 -4.12 -6.84
N LEU A 185 -11.36 -3.81 -7.75
CA LEU A 185 -12.64 -3.19 -7.38
C LEU A 185 -13.50 -4.15 -6.55
N LYS A 186 -13.51 -5.43 -6.92
CA LYS A 186 -14.20 -6.46 -6.14
C LYS A 186 -13.56 -6.66 -4.76
N LEU A 187 -12.24 -6.56 -4.67
CA LEU A 187 -11.53 -6.56 -3.38
C LEU A 187 -11.92 -5.34 -2.53
N LEU A 188 -11.94 -4.13 -3.08
CA LEU A 188 -12.40 -2.93 -2.36
C LEU A 188 -13.84 -3.07 -1.84
N GLN A 189 -14.70 -3.79 -2.57
CA GLN A 189 -16.07 -4.08 -2.16
C GLN A 189 -16.14 -5.10 -1.02
N ALA A 190 -15.28 -6.13 -1.05
CA ALA A 190 -15.37 -7.31 -0.19
C ALA A 190 -14.52 -7.21 1.09
N LEU A 191 -13.40 -6.48 1.07
CA LEU A 191 -12.47 -6.39 2.18
C LEU A 191 -13.08 -5.67 3.39
N ASP A 192 -12.91 -6.28 4.56
CA ASP A 192 -13.21 -5.72 5.87
C ASP A 192 -12.07 -6.04 6.83
N GLU A 193 -11.10 -5.14 6.86
CA GLU A 193 -9.88 -5.30 7.64
C GLU A 193 -9.95 -4.58 8.99
N ARG A 194 -11.14 -4.17 9.44
CA ARG A 194 -11.34 -3.46 10.73
C ARG A 194 -10.85 -4.28 11.92
N LEU A 195 -11.20 -5.57 11.95
CA LEU A 195 -10.75 -6.47 13.01
C LEU A 195 -9.24 -6.68 12.97
N HIS A 196 -8.68 -6.93 11.79
CA HIS A 196 -7.23 -7.12 11.63
C HIS A 196 -6.46 -5.85 12.04
N LEU A 197 -6.92 -4.66 11.65
CA LEU A 197 -6.31 -3.39 12.04
C LEU A 197 -6.36 -3.18 13.57
N SER A 198 -7.49 -3.52 14.22
CA SER A 198 -7.63 -3.38 15.67
C SER A 198 -6.79 -4.40 16.47
N GLN A 199 -6.29 -5.43 15.83
CA GLN A 199 -5.48 -6.50 16.42
C GLN A 199 -4.01 -6.47 15.97
N LEU A 200 -3.59 -5.43 15.24
CA LEU A 200 -2.19 -5.29 14.83
C LEU A 200 -1.28 -5.22 16.05
N SER A 201 -0.26 -6.06 16.06
CA SER A 201 0.78 -6.09 17.11
C SER A 201 2.08 -5.38 16.69
N GLN A 202 2.31 -5.23 15.38
CA GLN A 202 3.49 -4.58 14.84
C GLN A 202 3.41 -3.06 15.00
N PRO A 203 4.53 -2.35 15.21
CA PRO A 203 4.58 -0.89 15.08
C PRO A 203 3.98 -0.47 13.74
N CYS A 204 3.08 0.51 13.76
CA CYS A 204 2.37 0.94 12.57
C CYS A 204 2.33 2.47 12.46
N PHE A 205 2.74 3.01 11.32
CA PHE A 205 2.53 4.40 10.93
C PHE A 205 1.33 4.45 9.99
N LEU A 206 0.28 5.14 10.44
CA LEU A 206 -0.96 5.34 9.68
C LEU A 206 -1.07 6.80 9.30
N GLU A 207 -0.96 7.12 8.00
CA GLU A 207 -1.08 8.49 7.50
C GLU A 207 -2.30 8.64 6.60
N LEU A 208 -3.12 9.65 6.90
CA LEU A 208 -4.34 9.99 6.16
C LEU A 208 -4.31 11.44 5.72
N ALA A 209 -4.79 11.72 4.51
CA ALA A 209 -4.92 13.07 4.02
C ALA A 209 -6.23 13.72 4.50
N GLU A 210 -6.16 15.01 4.85
CA GLU A 210 -7.28 15.74 5.44
C GLU A 210 -8.41 15.99 4.44
N ASP A 211 -8.07 16.19 3.15
CA ASP A 211 -9.02 16.45 2.06
C ASP A 211 -9.24 15.22 1.16
N ASP A 212 -8.99 14.00 1.67
CA ASP A 212 -9.19 12.77 0.90
C ASP A 212 -10.68 12.51 0.65
N GLY A 213 -11.12 12.73 -0.59
CA GLY A 213 -12.51 12.49 -1.02
C GLY A 213 -12.87 10.99 -1.19
N LEU A 214 -11.89 10.08 -1.15
CA LEU A 214 -12.11 8.62 -1.25
C LEU A 214 -12.07 7.93 0.10
N VAL A 215 -11.21 8.41 1.00
CA VAL A 215 -10.98 7.85 2.33
C VAL A 215 -11.26 8.95 3.37
N PRO A 216 -12.51 9.12 3.81
CA PRO A 216 -12.86 10.14 4.78
C PRO A 216 -12.11 9.93 6.11
N TRP A 217 -11.44 10.98 6.61
CA TRP A 217 -10.79 10.96 7.93
C TRP A 217 -11.70 10.45 9.05
N ALA A 218 -13.00 10.74 8.95
CA ALA A 218 -13.99 10.44 9.99
C ALA A 218 -14.08 8.95 10.38
N TRP A 219 -13.56 8.02 9.58
CA TRP A 219 -13.55 6.60 9.96
C TRP A 219 -12.69 6.32 11.20
N VAL A 220 -11.66 7.12 11.46
CA VAL A 220 -10.79 6.98 12.64
C VAL A 220 -11.61 7.05 13.95
N ASN A 221 -12.69 7.82 13.95
CA ASN A 221 -13.57 7.96 15.11
C ASN A 221 -14.51 6.76 15.30
N GLN A 222 -14.56 5.83 14.35
CA GLN A 222 -15.44 4.64 14.39
C GLN A 222 -14.71 3.36 14.81
N LEU A 223 -13.39 3.42 14.98
CA LEU A 223 -12.56 2.28 15.35
C LEU A 223 -11.56 2.66 16.44
N GLN A 224 -11.50 1.88 17.50
CA GLN A 224 -10.44 2.04 18.50
C GLN A 224 -9.14 1.47 17.92
N LEU A 225 -8.18 2.36 17.67
CA LEU A 225 -6.86 1.97 17.19
C LEU A 225 -5.97 1.49 18.36
N PRO A 226 -5.16 0.43 18.15
CA PRO A 226 -4.16 -0.01 19.11
C PRO A 226 -3.09 1.07 19.37
N SER A 227 -2.47 1.03 20.56
CA SER A 227 -1.47 2.03 20.98
C SER A 227 -0.15 2.00 20.19
N ASN A 228 0.12 0.90 19.49
CA ASN A 228 1.26 0.75 18.59
C ASN A 228 1.04 1.39 17.20
N ILE A 229 -0.13 1.99 16.95
CA ILE A 229 -0.42 2.73 15.74
C ILE A 229 -0.19 4.23 15.99
N GLN A 230 0.82 4.78 15.33
CA GLN A 230 1.04 6.21 15.25
C GLN A 230 0.20 6.80 14.11
N LEU A 231 -0.89 7.50 14.48
CA LEU A 231 -1.76 8.18 13.52
C LEU A 231 -1.19 9.56 13.18
N ASN A 232 -1.11 9.86 11.89
CA ASN A 232 -0.64 11.13 11.36
C ASN A 232 -1.61 11.70 10.32
N SER A 233 -1.74 13.03 10.28
CA SER A 233 -2.47 13.72 9.20
C SER A 233 -1.52 14.44 8.25
N VAL A 234 -1.96 14.60 7.01
CA VAL A 234 -1.23 15.32 5.98
C VAL A 234 -2.19 16.15 5.14
N LEU A 235 -1.75 17.35 4.74
CA LEU A 235 -2.51 18.18 3.80
C LEU A 235 -2.53 17.51 2.43
N GLY A 236 -3.66 17.58 1.74
CA GLY A 236 -3.84 17.05 0.39
C GLY A 236 -4.96 16.04 0.28
N GLY A 237 -5.11 15.45 -0.90
CA GLY A 237 -6.10 14.41 -1.20
C GLY A 237 -5.50 13.02 -1.28
N HIS A 238 -6.27 12.05 -1.79
CA HIS A 238 -5.90 10.63 -1.86
C HIS A 238 -4.55 10.36 -2.56
N GLY A 239 -4.17 11.22 -3.49
CA GLY A 239 -2.94 11.10 -4.28
C GLY A 239 -1.69 11.70 -3.65
N TYR A 240 -1.72 12.20 -2.42
CA TYR A 240 -0.58 12.86 -1.78
C TYR A 240 0.71 12.03 -1.80
N VAL A 241 0.59 10.71 -1.78
CA VAL A 241 1.70 9.75 -1.84
C VAL A 241 2.55 9.92 -3.11
N LEU A 242 1.93 10.36 -4.21
CA LEU A 242 2.60 10.58 -5.49
C LEU A 242 3.12 12.01 -5.66
N GLU A 243 2.77 12.93 -4.77
CA GLU A 243 3.09 14.36 -4.85
C GLU A 243 4.17 14.80 -3.86
N GLN A 244 4.11 14.30 -2.62
CA GLN A 244 4.95 14.80 -1.54
C GLN A 244 6.36 14.19 -1.56
N GLU A 245 7.37 15.03 -1.80
CA GLU A 245 8.79 14.62 -1.77
C GLU A 245 9.26 14.22 -0.35
N SER A 246 8.67 14.81 0.69
CA SER A 246 9.03 14.54 2.10
C SER A 246 8.53 13.21 2.64
N ILE A 247 7.70 12.49 1.89
CA ILE A 247 7.07 11.25 2.37
C ILE A 247 8.12 10.18 2.68
N GLY A 248 9.16 10.06 1.87
CA GLY A 248 10.27 9.14 2.11
C GLY A 248 11.01 9.44 3.41
N THR A 249 11.21 10.72 3.75
CA THR A 249 11.88 11.14 4.99
C THR A 249 11.05 10.76 6.23
N LYS A 250 9.76 11.06 6.24
CA LYS A 250 8.86 10.67 7.35
C LYS A 250 8.82 9.15 7.57
N MET A 251 8.79 8.39 6.49
CA MET A 251 8.84 6.93 6.55
C MET A 251 10.14 6.44 7.18
N LEU A 252 11.28 7.01 6.78
CA LEU A 252 12.58 6.64 7.34
C LEU A 252 12.67 6.99 8.84
N GLU A 253 12.17 8.13 9.25
CA GLU A 253 12.11 8.52 10.67
C GLU A 253 11.34 7.50 11.48
N PHE A 254 10.15 7.09 11.03
CA PHE A 254 9.35 6.08 11.71
C PHE A 254 10.06 4.71 11.77
N LEU A 255 10.59 4.24 10.64
CA LEU A 255 11.24 2.93 10.53
C LEU A 255 12.53 2.86 11.36
N GLN A 256 13.27 3.97 11.50
CA GLN A 256 14.49 4.04 12.31
C GLN A 256 14.20 4.10 13.82
N LEU A 257 13.13 4.78 14.22
CA LEU A 257 12.70 4.82 15.63
C LEU A 257 12.26 3.45 16.13
N GLY A 258 11.61 2.65 15.27
CA GLY A 258 11.20 1.28 15.60
C GLY A 258 12.39 0.32 15.77
N CYS A 259 13.51 0.53 15.09
CA CYS A 259 14.71 -0.29 15.22
C CYS A 259 15.52 -0.02 16.50
N ASN A 260 15.32 1.13 17.16
CA ASN A 260 16.09 1.50 18.36
C ASN A 260 15.40 1.10 19.69
N SER A 261 14.21 0.49 19.65
CA SER A 261 13.47 0.06 20.84
C SER A 261 13.84 -1.35 21.32
N ASP A 262 14.67 -2.09 20.57
CA ASP A 262 15.08 -3.47 20.89
C ASP A 262 16.61 -3.58 21.23
N ALA A 263 17.27 -2.48 21.58
CA ALA A 263 18.68 -2.45 21.98
C ALA A 263 18.90 -2.31 23.49
#